data_77deeafb41c85ac7081da86dd4f8beaa
#
_entry.id   77deeafb41c85ac7081da86dd4f8beaa
#
_cell.length_a   1.000
_cell.length_b   1.000
_cell.length_c   1.000
_cell.angle_alpha   90.00
_cell.angle_beta   90.00
_cell.angle_gamma   90.00
#
_symmetry.space_group_name_H-M   'P 1'
#
loop_
_entity.id
_entity.type
_entity.pdbx_description
1 polymer ?
#
loop_
_entity_poly.entity_id
_entity_poly.type
_entity_poly.pdbx_seq_one_letter_code
_entity_poly.pdbx_strand_id
1 'polypeptide(L)'
;MRRFFFLAVTVFVLSMSVTALAGSEIPDLKGTWVHKSFAITIQKGAQANPTDHGVPKSGEIQVDLTLTIEKQDGFRFSGIRASAKTKEAIVGVIGFDNKTVYMVDEDGMSFGKIVSPDKMEYVYLHVTKQNSVAARGIMIRKR
;
A
#
# COMPACT_ATOMS: atom_id res chain seq x y z
N MET A 1 -75.06 -35.11 -1.90
CA MET A 1 -73.61 -35.28 -1.64
C MET A 1 -72.85 -34.13 -2.33
N ARG A 2 -72.47 -33.09 -1.57
CA ARG A 2 -71.71 -31.91 -2.09
C ARG A 2 -70.23 -32.10 -1.72
N ARG A 3 -69.33 -32.30 -2.70
CA ARG A 3 -67.89 -32.37 -2.52
C ARG A 3 -67.33 -30.94 -2.54
N PHE A 4 -66.78 -30.47 -1.41
CA PHE A 4 -66.01 -29.23 -1.30
C PHE A 4 -64.60 -29.49 -1.78
N PHE A 5 -64.16 -28.83 -2.86
CA PHE A 5 -62.76 -28.78 -3.28
C PHE A 5 -62.09 -27.63 -2.52
N PHE A 6 -61.17 -27.97 -1.63
CA PHE A 6 -60.25 -27.01 -1.04
C PHE A 6 -59.10 -26.75 -2.01
N LEU A 7 -59.07 -25.53 -2.54
CA LEU A 7 -57.94 -25.05 -3.36
C LEU A 7 -56.87 -24.51 -2.39
N ALA A 8 -55.79 -25.25 -2.20
CA ALA A 8 -54.63 -24.76 -1.44
C ALA A 8 -53.79 -23.86 -2.34
N VAL A 9 -53.84 -22.57 -2.11
CA VAL A 9 -52.96 -21.58 -2.76
C VAL A 9 -51.63 -21.56 -2.01
N THR A 10 -50.63 -22.18 -2.55
CA THR A 10 -49.26 -22.12 -2.02
C THR A 10 -48.61 -20.82 -2.49
N VAL A 11 -48.49 -19.84 -1.61
CA VAL A 11 -47.77 -18.60 -1.87
C VAL A 11 -46.31 -18.90 -1.74
N PHE A 12 -45.57 -18.97 -2.85
CA PHE A 12 -44.12 -19.10 -2.93
C PHE A 12 -43.51 -17.70 -2.76
N VAL A 13 -43.09 -17.36 -1.55
CA VAL A 13 -42.39 -16.11 -1.28
C VAL A 13 -40.94 -16.30 -1.76
N LEU A 14 -40.61 -15.76 -2.95
CA LEU A 14 -39.23 -15.67 -3.43
C LEU A 14 -38.52 -14.62 -2.58
N SER A 15 -37.77 -15.08 -1.57
CA SER A 15 -36.82 -14.22 -0.85
C SER A 15 -35.63 -13.91 -1.76
N MET A 16 -35.68 -12.79 -2.48
CA MET A 16 -34.53 -12.22 -3.16
C MET A 16 -33.52 -11.77 -2.09
N SER A 17 -32.51 -12.58 -1.83
CA SER A 17 -31.34 -12.19 -1.06
C SER A 17 -30.60 -11.11 -1.86
N VAL A 18 -30.85 -9.84 -1.54
CA VAL A 18 -30.03 -8.73 -2.02
C VAL A 18 -28.68 -8.88 -1.33
N THR A 19 -27.73 -9.54 -1.99
CA THR A 19 -26.33 -9.43 -1.62
C THR A 19 -25.93 -7.98 -1.88
N ALA A 20 -25.99 -7.16 -0.84
CA ALA A 20 -25.36 -5.85 -0.87
C ALA A 20 -23.89 -6.09 -1.23
N LEU A 21 -23.46 -5.64 -2.43
CA LEU A 21 -22.04 -5.44 -2.70
C LEU A 21 -21.58 -4.41 -1.67
N ALA A 22 -21.06 -4.89 -0.56
CA ALA A 22 -20.32 -4.06 0.37
C ALA A 22 -19.11 -3.56 -0.43
N GLY A 23 -19.21 -2.34 -0.94
CA GLY A 23 -18.06 -1.63 -1.47
C GLY A 23 -16.98 -1.71 -0.39
N SER A 24 -15.79 -2.23 -0.73
CA SER A 24 -14.73 -2.40 0.26
C SER A 24 -14.44 -1.03 0.87
N GLU A 25 -14.64 -0.93 2.18
CA GLU A 25 -14.39 0.29 2.93
C GLU A 25 -12.94 0.74 2.71
N ILE A 26 -12.73 2.05 2.57
CA ILE A 26 -11.39 2.61 2.43
C ILE A 26 -10.62 2.32 3.73
N PRO A 27 -9.49 1.60 3.69
CA PRO A 27 -8.78 1.23 4.89
C PRO A 27 -8.15 2.45 5.59
N ASP A 28 -8.21 2.49 6.92
CA ASP A 28 -7.51 3.49 7.73
C ASP A 28 -6.03 3.10 7.84
N LEU A 29 -5.16 3.96 7.28
CA LEU A 29 -3.71 3.79 7.30
C LEU A 29 -3.02 4.63 8.37
N LYS A 30 -3.73 5.47 9.13
CA LYS A 30 -3.13 6.33 10.17
C LYS A 30 -2.37 5.50 11.20
N GLY A 31 -1.25 6.06 11.66
CA GLY A 31 -0.38 5.45 12.65
C GLY A 31 1.04 5.23 12.13
N THR A 32 1.85 4.57 12.94
CA THR A 32 3.26 4.33 12.64
C THR A 32 3.48 2.92 12.10
N TRP A 33 4.18 2.84 11.00
CA TRP A 33 4.55 1.61 10.31
C TRP A 33 6.06 1.44 10.36
N VAL A 34 6.53 0.25 10.70
CA VAL A 34 7.95 -0.08 10.83
C VAL A 34 8.35 -1.02 9.70
N HIS A 35 9.43 -0.71 9.04
CA HIS A 35 10.02 -1.59 8.03
C HIS A 35 10.67 -2.81 8.68
N LYS A 36 10.35 -4.02 8.20
CA LYS A 36 10.86 -5.28 8.78
C LYS A 36 11.87 -6.00 7.91
N SER A 37 11.77 -5.84 6.62
CA SER A 37 12.72 -6.42 5.68
C SER A 37 12.88 -5.50 4.47
N PHE A 38 14.05 -5.48 3.91
CA PHE A 38 14.38 -4.60 2.83
C PHE A 38 15.43 -5.22 1.92
N ALA A 39 15.05 -5.59 0.72
CA ALA A 39 15.97 -6.01 -0.32
C ALA A 39 16.20 -4.84 -1.28
N ILE A 40 17.45 -4.48 -1.53
CA ILE A 40 17.83 -3.28 -2.27
C ILE A 40 18.81 -3.58 -3.38
N THR A 41 18.66 -2.90 -4.49
CA THR A 41 19.67 -2.77 -5.54
C THR A 41 19.99 -1.30 -5.74
N ILE A 42 21.24 -0.93 -5.63
CA ILE A 42 21.73 0.43 -5.79
C ILE A 42 22.69 0.48 -6.96
N GLN A 43 22.49 1.45 -7.84
CA GLN A 43 23.44 1.82 -8.88
C GLN A 43 23.91 3.25 -8.60
N LYS A 44 25.19 3.45 -8.38
CA LYS A 44 25.79 4.77 -8.28
C LYS A 44 26.10 5.29 -9.68
N GLY A 45 25.63 6.49 -10.02
CA GLY A 45 25.99 7.17 -11.26
C GLY A 45 27.47 7.57 -11.24
N ALA A 46 28.14 7.45 -12.37
CA ALA A 46 29.45 8.03 -12.54
C ALA A 46 29.33 9.53 -12.78
N GLN A 47 29.95 10.31 -11.95
CA GLN A 47 29.90 11.78 -12.07
C GLN A 47 30.83 12.34 -13.16
N ALA A 48 31.75 11.54 -13.67
CA ALA A 48 32.81 12.00 -14.56
C ALA A 48 32.61 11.64 -16.04
N ASN A 49 31.76 10.68 -16.37
CA ASN A 49 31.55 10.24 -17.75
C ASN A 49 30.08 9.87 -17.98
N PRO A 50 29.36 10.55 -18.90
CA PRO A 50 27.95 10.24 -19.18
C PRO A 50 27.66 8.81 -19.65
N THR A 51 28.69 8.08 -20.07
CA THR A 51 28.56 6.69 -20.55
C THR A 51 28.91 5.66 -19.48
N ASP A 52 29.41 6.05 -18.32
CA ASP A 52 29.73 5.15 -17.22
C ASP A 52 28.55 5.05 -16.26
N HIS A 53 27.77 4.00 -16.39
CA HIS A 53 26.55 3.77 -15.61
C HIS A 53 26.81 3.15 -14.23
N GLY A 54 28.05 3.03 -13.79
CA GLY A 54 28.37 2.42 -12.51
C GLY A 54 27.98 0.93 -12.42
N VAL A 55 28.55 0.20 -11.49
CA VAL A 55 28.23 -1.21 -11.25
C VAL A 55 27.10 -1.32 -10.23
N PRO A 56 25.95 -1.97 -10.56
CA PRO A 56 24.91 -2.21 -9.59
C PRO A 56 25.40 -3.06 -8.41
N LYS A 57 24.97 -2.70 -7.21
CA LYS A 57 25.18 -3.49 -5.98
C LYS A 57 23.84 -3.90 -5.42
N SER A 58 23.70 -5.18 -5.13
CA SER A 58 22.50 -5.73 -4.53
C SER A 58 22.79 -6.32 -3.17
N GLY A 59 21.81 -6.30 -2.27
CA GLY A 59 21.92 -6.88 -0.95
C GLY A 59 20.64 -6.74 -0.14
N GLU A 60 20.65 -7.33 1.04
CA GLU A 60 19.64 -7.08 2.05
C GLU A 60 20.17 -6.02 3.02
N ILE A 61 19.38 -5.01 3.28
CA ILE A 61 19.70 -3.95 4.23
C ILE A 61 18.62 -3.97 5.30
N GLN A 62 19.03 -4.10 6.55
CA GLN A 62 18.19 -3.74 7.68
C GLN A 62 18.32 -2.23 7.90
N VAL A 63 17.27 -1.50 7.57
CA VAL A 63 17.21 -0.06 7.85
C VAL A 63 16.08 0.16 8.84
N ASP A 64 16.40 0.81 9.97
CA ASP A 64 15.41 1.27 10.91
C ASP A 64 14.68 2.48 10.31
N LEU A 65 13.69 2.18 9.50
CA LEU A 65 12.83 3.13 8.81
C LEU A 65 11.42 3.03 9.36
N THR A 66 10.83 4.18 9.65
CA THR A 66 9.42 4.29 10.04
C THR A 66 8.68 5.17 9.04
N LEU A 67 7.42 4.84 8.81
CA LEU A 67 6.46 5.67 8.11
C LEU A 67 5.34 5.99 9.09
N THR A 68 5.16 7.27 9.43
CA THR A 68 4.03 7.73 10.25
C THR A 68 3.03 8.44 9.35
N ILE A 69 1.87 7.85 9.17
CA ILE A 69 0.74 8.47 8.46
C ILE A 69 -0.04 9.29 9.49
N GLU A 70 0.07 10.61 9.37
CA GLU A 70 -0.47 11.56 10.35
C GLU A 70 -1.90 11.98 10.01
N LYS A 71 -2.19 12.12 8.71
CA LYS A 71 -3.47 12.58 8.20
C LYS A 71 -3.98 11.65 7.11
N GLN A 72 -5.28 11.37 7.15
CA GLN A 72 -5.99 10.68 6.08
C GLN A 72 -7.38 11.30 5.92
N ASP A 73 -7.74 11.57 4.67
CA ASP A 73 -9.06 12.05 4.25
C ASP A 73 -9.53 11.18 3.07
N GLY A 74 -10.38 10.20 3.36
CA GLY A 74 -10.78 9.18 2.42
C GLY A 74 -9.56 8.41 1.88
N PHE A 75 -9.36 8.45 0.57
CA PHE A 75 -8.24 7.78 -0.09
C PHE A 75 -6.91 8.56 -0.07
N ARG A 76 -6.90 9.83 0.39
CA ARG A 76 -5.71 10.69 0.43
C ARG A 76 -5.08 10.67 1.81
N PHE A 77 -3.77 10.60 1.87
CA PHE A 77 -3.05 10.65 3.15
C PHE A 77 -1.72 11.39 3.01
N SER A 78 -1.20 11.80 4.17
CA SER A 78 0.12 12.40 4.29
C SER A 78 0.77 12.02 5.61
N GLY A 79 2.09 12.12 5.67
CA GLY A 79 2.84 11.77 6.84
C GLY A 79 4.33 12.00 6.68
N ILE A 80 5.10 11.31 7.49
CA ILE A 80 6.55 11.43 7.58
C ILE A 80 7.20 10.05 7.45
N ARG A 81 8.19 9.94 6.56
CA ARG A 81 9.15 8.84 6.54
C ARG A 81 10.38 9.27 7.32
N ALA A 82 10.85 8.46 8.25
CA ALA A 82 12.00 8.80 9.09
C ALA A 82 12.94 7.62 9.28
N SER A 83 14.24 7.91 9.30
CA SER A 83 15.33 7.05 9.74
C SER A 83 16.12 7.75 10.84
N ALA A 84 17.19 7.14 11.32
CA ALA A 84 18.10 7.80 12.25
C ALA A 84 18.79 9.05 11.66
N LYS A 85 18.84 9.19 10.31
CA LYS A 85 19.58 10.24 9.62
C LYS A 85 18.70 11.19 8.80
N THR A 86 17.52 10.77 8.39
CA THR A 86 16.66 11.52 7.48
C THR A 86 15.24 11.58 8.00
N LYS A 87 14.54 12.67 7.66
CA LYS A 87 13.13 12.85 7.90
C LYS A 87 12.54 13.55 6.69
N GLU A 88 11.60 12.90 6.02
CA GLU A 88 11.03 13.33 4.75
C GLU A 88 9.51 13.34 4.84
N ALA A 89 8.88 14.37 4.28
CA ALA A 89 7.43 14.39 4.11
C ALA A 89 7.03 13.42 3.00
N ILE A 90 5.90 12.75 3.19
CA ILE A 90 5.27 11.92 2.17
C ILE A 90 3.83 12.35 1.94
N VAL A 91 3.37 12.20 0.72
CA VAL A 91 1.96 12.24 0.35
C VAL A 91 1.60 10.96 -0.39
N GLY A 92 0.34 10.54 -0.28
CA GLY A 92 -0.07 9.32 -0.94
C GLY A 92 -1.57 9.21 -1.15
N VAL A 93 -1.92 8.23 -1.97
CA VAL A 93 -3.31 7.86 -2.26
C VAL A 93 -3.48 6.35 -2.20
N ILE A 94 -4.67 5.92 -1.77
CA ILE A 94 -5.13 4.54 -1.89
C ILE A 94 -5.78 4.40 -3.27
N GLY A 95 -5.44 3.35 -3.99
CA GLY A 95 -5.97 3.06 -5.31
C GLY A 95 -7.46 2.67 -5.29
N PHE A 96 -8.07 2.62 -6.48
CA PHE A 96 -9.50 2.31 -6.65
C PHE A 96 -9.90 0.92 -6.15
N ASP A 97 -8.93 0.02 -5.97
CA ASP A 97 -9.13 -1.32 -5.42
C ASP A 97 -9.18 -1.36 -3.90
N ASN A 98 -8.99 -0.21 -3.22
CA ASN A 98 -8.84 -0.06 -1.77
C ASN A 98 -7.74 -0.97 -1.16
N LYS A 99 -6.79 -1.40 -1.97
CA LYS A 99 -5.67 -2.28 -1.58
C LYS A 99 -4.31 -1.77 -2.03
N THR A 100 -4.24 -1.13 -3.18
CA THR A 100 -2.99 -0.55 -3.69
C THR A 100 -2.75 0.82 -3.07
N VAL A 101 -1.50 1.12 -2.75
CA VAL A 101 -1.07 2.39 -2.16
C VAL A 101 0.04 2.98 -3.00
N TYR A 102 -0.09 4.26 -3.33
CA TYR A 102 0.91 5.04 -4.05
C TYR A 102 1.40 6.17 -3.15
N MET A 103 2.70 6.29 -2.98
CA MET A 103 3.31 7.32 -2.14
C MET A 103 4.47 7.96 -2.88
N VAL A 104 4.68 9.25 -2.64
CA VAL A 104 5.83 10.01 -3.14
C VAL A 104 6.45 10.80 -1.99
N ASP A 105 7.75 10.95 -2.06
CA ASP A 105 8.58 11.83 -1.24
C ASP A 105 9.38 12.78 -2.14
N GLU A 106 10.39 13.46 -1.63
CA GLU A 106 11.14 14.48 -2.36
C GLU A 106 11.91 13.94 -3.56
N ASP A 107 12.36 12.68 -3.51
CA ASP A 107 13.24 12.12 -4.53
C ASP A 107 12.87 10.69 -4.98
N GLY A 108 11.76 10.15 -4.48
CA GLY A 108 11.34 8.80 -4.80
C GLY A 108 9.83 8.56 -4.80
N MET A 109 9.49 7.34 -5.16
CA MET A 109 8.11 6.86 -5.14
C MET A 109 8.01 5.45 -4.58
N SER A 110 6.90 5.16 -3.91
CA SER A 110 6.59 3.82 -3.40
C SER A 110 5.26 3.33 -3.94
N PHE A 111 5.24 2.06 -4.29
CA PHE A 111 4.05 1.31 -4.69
C PHE A 111 3.80 0.23 -3.65
N GLY A 112 2.71 0.32 -2.91
CA GLY A 112 2.40 -0.60 -1.83
C GLY A 112 1.14 -1.41 -2.11
N LYS A 113 1.02 -2.52 -1.38
CA LYS A 113 -0.19 -3.33 -1.30
C LYS A 113 -0.54 -3.58 0.16
N ILE A 114 -1.74 -3.21 0.54
CA ILE A 114 -2.31 -3.52 1.85
C ILE A 114 -2.66 -5.01 1.87
N VAL A 115 -1.93 -5.78 2.67
CA VAL A 115 -2.11 -7.25 2.80
C VAL A 115 -3.07 -7.55 3.93
N SER A 116 -3.01 -6.75 5.00
CA SER A 116 -3.92 -6.80 6.15
C SER A 116 -3.96 -5.42 6.82
N PRO A 117 -4.86 -5.18 7.80
CA PRO A 117 -4.89 -3.90 8.53
C PRO A 117 -3.56 -3.48 9.15
N ASP A 118 -2.68 -4.44 9.44
CA ASP A 118 -1.39 -4.20 10.11
C ASP A 118 -0.17 -4.54 9.23
N LYS A 119 -0.37 -4.89 7.93
CA LYS A 119 0.72 -5.28 7.04
C LYS A 119 0.58 -4.68 5.65
N MET A 120 1.65 -4.05 5.17
CA MET A 120 1.81 -3.62 3.78
C MET A 120 3.09 -4.22 3.18
N GLU A 121 3.02 -4.59 1.91
CA GLU A 121 4.17 -4.88 1.06
C GLU A 121 4.38 -3.69 0.13
N TYR A 122 5.63 -3.33 -0.17
CA TYR A 122 5.90 -2.18 -1.02
C TYR A 122 7.18 -2.34 -1.84
N VAL A 123 7.22 -1.58 -2.93
CA VAL A 123 8.40 -1.35 -3.76
C VAL A 123 8.72 0.14 -3.68
N TYR A 124 9.99 0.49 -3.52
CA TYR A 124 10.48 1.86 -3.55
C TYR A 124 11.41 2.05 -4.75
N LEU A 125 11.22 3.12 -5.47
CA LEU A 125 12.02 3.53 -6.61
C LEU A 125 12.50 4.97 -6.40
N HIS A 126 13.78 5.19 -6.64
CA HIS A 126 14.43 6.48 -6.48
C HIS A 126 15.48 6.66 -7.57
N VAL A 127 15.51 7.83 -8.16
CA VAL A 127 16.48 8.19 -9.20
C VAL A 127 16.95 9.61 -8.98
N THR A 128 18.24 9.76 -8.74
CA THR A 128 18.92 11.06 -8.68
C THR A 128 20.13 11.07 -9.62
N LYS A 129 20.80 12.21 -9.71
CA LYS A 129 22.07 12.32 -10.45
C LYS A 129 23.18 11.45 -9.84
N GLN A 130 23.10 11.17 -8.54
CA GLN A 130 24.14 10.45 -7.79
C GLN A 130 23.91 8.95 -7.74
N ASN A 131 22.65 8.53 -7.72
CA ASN A 131 22.32 7.11 -7.61
C ASN A 131 20.90 6.79 -8.11
N SER A 132 20.67 5.51 -8.37
CA SER A 132 19.37 4.93 -8.59
C SER A 132 19.16 3.79 -7.59
N VAL A 133 17.97 3.69 -7.05
CA VAL A 133 17.62 2.67 -6.06
C VAL A 133 16.32 1.98 -6.48
N ALA A 134 16.34 0.66 -6.44
CA ALA A 134 15.14 -0.16 -6.50
C ALA A 134 15.12 -1.07 -5.27
N ALA A 135 14.05 -1.00 -4.50
CA ALA A 135 13.97 -1.76 -3.26
C ALA A 135 12.57 -2.30 -3.04
N ARG A 136 12.46 -3.41 -2.32
CA ARG A 136 11.18 -3.95 -1.85
C ARG A 136 11.26 -4.29 -0.37
N GLY A 137 10.13 -4.15 0.31
CA GLY A 137 10.08 -4.44 1.73
C GLY A 137 8.67 -4.68 2.26
N ILE A 138 8.63 -4.91 3.56
CA ILE A 138 7.40 -5.13 4.32
C ILE A 138 7.34 -4.08 5.41
N MET A 139 6.18 -3.47 5.58
CA MET A 139 5.86 -2.56 6.68
C MET A 139 4.84 -3.22 7.59
N ILE A 140 5.10 -3.16 8.89
CA ILE A 140 4.17 -3.64 9.93
C ILE A 140 3.75 -2.44 10.77
N ARG A 141 2.45 -2.33 11.05
CA ARG A 141 1.91 -1.29 11.91
C ARG A 141 2.41 -1.49 13.35
N LYS A 142 2.93 -0.43 13.94
CA LYS A 142 3.29 -0.40 15.37
C LYS A 142 2.01 -0.26 16.18
N ARG A 143 1.76 -1.18 17.07
CA ARG A 143 0.71 -1.10 18.09
C ARG A 143 1.20 -0.35 19.32
#